data_7a7352d3de1a8104e2b522a680288831
#
_entry.id   7a7352d3de1a8104e2b522a680288831
#
_cell.length_a   1.000
_cell.length_b   1.000
_cell.length_c   1.000
_cell.angle_alpha   90.00
_cell.angle_beta   90.00
_cell.angle_gamma   90.00
#
_symmetry.space_group_name_H-M   'P 1'
#
loop_
_entity.id
_entity.type
_entity.pdbx_description
1 polymer ?
#
loop_
_entity_poly.entity_id
_entity_poly.type
_entity_poly.pdbx_seq_one_letter_code
_entity_poly.pdbx_strand_id
1 'polypeptide(L)'
;TAFAHLRALQRKGFISRTSKARSLTVLRSDRPRHMSLTLSIPVLGRISAGAPLLAEEHIEGNVRFDPRYLPKGISEESLFGLNVYGESMRDAGILDGDTVIARQTHAATSGEIVIALVENETTVKFFYLNDDDVELRPANTDFSPQHYSAEKVFVQGVVVALQRTIA
;
A
#
# COMPACT_ATOMS: atom_id res chain seq x y z
N THR A 1 -5.37 6.00 51.05
CA THR A 1 -6.78 5.59 50.86
C THR A 1 -7.18 5.74 49.43
N ALA A 2 -8.13 4.94 48.94
CA ALA A 2 -8.62 4.98 47.55
C ALA A 2 -9.05 6.39 47.12
N PHE A 3 -9.60 7.18 48.03
CA PHE A 3 -10.03 8.54 47.78
C PHE A 3 -8.88 9.52 47.48
N ALA A 4 -7.74 9.32 48.11
CA ALA A 4 -6.55 10.13 47.87
C ALA A 4 -5.96 9.86 46.47
N HIS A 5 -5.97 8.61 46.03
CA HIS A 5 -5.52 8.22 44.69
C HIS A 5 -6.46 8.76 43.60
N LEU A 6 -7.79 8.74 43.80
CA LEU A 6 -8.75 9.32 42.87
C LEU A 6 -8.58 10.84 42.72
N ARG A 7 -8.33 11.55 43.81
CA ARG A 7 -8.02 13.01 43.76
C ARG A 7 -6.72 13.29 43.02
N ALA A 8 -5.68 12.47 43.25
CA ALA A 8 -4.41 12.62 42.53
C ALA A 8 -4.56 12.39 41.02
N LEU A 9 -5.34 11.38 40.63
CA LEU A 9 -5.63 11.10 39.21
C LEU A 9 -6.48 12.21 38.56
N GLN A 10 -7.42 12.77 39.28
CA GLN A 10 -8.22 13.90 38.79
C GLN A 10 -7.37 15.16 38.61
N ARG A 11 -6.47 15.46 39.56
CA ARG A 11 -5.55 16.60 39.47
C ARG A 11 -4.58 16.47 38.31
N LYS A 12 -4.16 15.25 37.98
CA LYS A 12 -3.27 14.93 36.86
C LYS A 12 -4.01 14.83 35.51
N GLY A 13 -5.33 15.01 35.48
CA GLY A 13 -6.12 14.99 34.25
C GLY A 13 -6.38 13.60 33.65
N PHE A 14 -6.19 12.53 34.43
CA PHE A 14 -6.47 11.16 33.97
C PHE A 14 -7.95 10.79 34.08
N ILE A 15 -8.68 11.38 35.01
CA ILE A 15 -10.08 11.14 35.21
C ILE A 15 -10.85 12.47 35.45
N SER A 16 -12.10 12.50 35.01
CA SER A 16 -13.03 13.53 35.42
C SER A 16 -14.15 12.95 36.28
N ARG A 17 -14.69 13.76 37.20
CA ARG A 17 -15.78 13.40 38.05
C ARG A 17 -16.79 14.54 38.06
N THR A 18 -18.05 14.25 37.78
CA THR A 18 -19.14 15.22 37.93
C THR A 18 -19.84 15.00 39.28
N SER A 19 -20.69 15.95 39.68
CA SER A 19 -21.41 15.93 40.95
C SER A 19 -22.43 14.77 41.08
N LYS A 20 -22.70 14.05 39.99
CA LYS A 20 -23.62 12.89 40.03
C LYS A 20 -22.91 11.66 40.61
N ALA A 21 -23.57 10.93 41.49
CA ALA A 21 -23.08 9.68 42.05
C ALA A 21 -22.74 8.68 40.92
N ARG A 22 -21.57 8.03 41.02
CA ARG A 22 -21.03 7.06 40.04
C ARG A 22 -20.58 7.64 38.68
N SER A 23 -20.28 8.94 38.59
CA SER A 23 -19.82 9.59 37.36
C SER A 23 -18.29 9.72 37.32
N LEU A 24 -17.58 8.63 37.06
CA LEU A 24 -16.13 8.64 36.87
C LEU A 24 -15.86 8.37 35.41
N THR A 25 -15.26 9.35 34.72
CA THR A 25 -14.87 9.21 33.31
C THR A 25 -13.34 9.22 33.20
N VAL A 26 -12.77 8.21 32.58
CA VAL A 26 -11.33 8.14 32.30
C VAL A 26 -11.05 9.03 31.09
N LEU A 27 -10.30 10.12 31.30
CA LEU A 27 -9.94 11.10 30.27
C LEU A 27 -8.66 10.71 29.51
N ARG A 28 -7.75 10.01 30.19
CA ARG A 28 -6.52 9.48 29.64
C ARG A 28 -6.40 8.02 30.04
N SER A 29 -6.35 7.13 29.10
CA SER A 29 -5.82 5.79 29.33
C SER A 29 -4.33 5.82 28.95
N ASP A 30 -3.44 5.56 29.93
CA ASP A 30 -2.02 5.26 29.67
C ASP A 30 -1.82 3.87 29.03
N ARG A 31 -2.89 3.20 28.67
CA ARG A 31 -2.74 2.12 27.71
C ARG A 31 -2.24 2.77 26.45
N PRO A 32 -1.06 2.38 25.92
CA PRO A 32 -0.79 2.69 24.55
C PRO A 32 -2.01 2.20 23.80
N ARG A 33 -2.83 3.14 23.31
CA ARG A 33 -3.65 2.80 22.18
C ARG A 33 -2.64 2.30 21.19
N HIS A 34 -2.56 1.00 21.01
CA HIS A 34 -2.21 0.47 19.72
C HIS A 34 -3.30 1.04 18.80
N MET A 35 -3.14 2.29 18.46
CA MET A 35 -3.66 2.78 17.21
C MET A 35 -2.91 1.94 16.21
N SER A 36 -3.50 0.83 15.86
CA SER A 36 -3.21 0.17 14.62
C SER A 36 -3.49 1.23 13.57
N LEU A 37 -2.47 2.02 13.24
CA LEU A 37 -2.48 2.95 12.12
C LEU A 37 -2.46 2.05 10.88
N THR A 38 -3.60 1.44 10.60
CA THR A 38 -3.78 0.77 9.33
C THR A 38 -4.13 1.82 8.31
N LEU A 39 -3.34 1.88 7.26
CA LEU A 39 -3.62 2.69 6.09
C LEU A 39 -4.76 2.05 5.31
N SER A 40 -5.63 2.87 4.76
CA SER A 40 -6.61 2.45 3.75
C SER A 40 -6.03 2.79 2.39
N ILE A 41 -5.52 1.79 1.68
CA ILE A 41 -4.89 1.95 0.38
C ILE A 41 -5.91 1.61 -0.71
N PRO A 42 -6.17 2.52 -1.68
CA PRO A 42 -7.08 2.24 -2.79
C PRO A 42 -6.50 1.13 -3.67
N VAL A 43 -7.35 0.16 -4.01
CA VAL A 43 -7.01 -0.93 -4.93
C VAL A 43 -7.61 -0.59 -6.29
N LEU A 44 -6.75 -0.54 -7.30
CA LEU A 44 -7.13 -0.22 -8.66
C LEU A 44 -7.43 -1.50 -9.44
N GLY A 45 -8.43 -1.42 -10.30
CA GLY A 45 -8.72 -2.43 -11.28
C GLY A 45 -8.01 -2.15 -12.61
N ARG A 46 -8.80 -1.87 -13.65
CA ARG A 46 -8.25 -1.53 -14.96
C ARG A 46 -7.75 -0.07 -14.96
N ILE A 47 -6.46 0.11 -15.23
CA ILE A 47 -5.86 1.43 -15.42
C ILE A 47 -5.96 1.79 -16.91
N SER A 48 -6.50 2.97 -17.22
CA SER A 48 -6.60 3.48 -18.59
C SER A 48 -5.60 4.60 -18.85
N ALA A 49 -5.11 4.67 -20.07
CA ALA A 49 -4.26 5.77 -20.49
C ALA A 49 -5.04 7.10 -20.52
N GLY A 50 -4.42 8.18 -20.06
CA GLY A 50 -4.96 9.54 -20.14
C GLY A 50 -5.83 9.98 -18.97
N ALA A 51 -6.27 9.07 -18.09
CA ALA A 51 -6.92 9.43 -16.83
C ALA A 51 -5.92 9.46 -15.67
N PRO A 52 -6.14 10.29 -14.62
CA PRO A 52 -5.34 10.21 -13.40
C PRO A 52 -5.38 8.82 -12.79
N LEU A 53 -4.24 8.30 -12.32
CA LEU A 53 -4.15 6.94 -11.79
C LEU A 53 -5.16 6.67 -10.68
N LEU A 54 -5.32 7.60 -9.75
CA LEU A 54 -6.23 7.49 -8.60
C LEU A 54 -7.62 8.09 -8.88
N ALA A 55 -8.04 8.17 -10.16
CA ALA A 55 -9.41 8.54 -10.50
C ALA A 55 -10.40 7.52 -9.90
N GLU A 56 -11.57 7.98 -9.44
CA GLU A 56 -12.58 7.12 -8.81
C GLU A 56 -12.99 5.94 -9.71
N GLU A 57 -13.00 6.13 -11.03
CA GLU A 57 -13.34 5.10 -12.02
C GLU A 57 -12.36 3.92 -12.05
N HIS A 58 -11.13 4.11 -11.53
CA HIS A 58 -10.13 3.04 -11.43
C HIS A 58 -10.19 2.29 -10.11
N ILE A 59 -10.85 2.83 -9.08
CA ILE A 59 -10.86 2.26 -7.73
C ILE A 59 -11.95 1.20 -7.62
N GLU A 60 -11.53 -0.05 -7.39
CA GLU A 60 -12.43 -1.20 -7.15
C GLU A 60 -12.68 -1.46 -5.66
N GLY A 61 -11.83 -0.94 -4.80
CA GLY A 61 -11.93 -1.16 -3.36
C GLY A 61 -10.78 -0.56 -2.58
N ASN A 62 -10.62 -0.99 -1.34
CA ASN A 62 -9.54 -0.58 -0.48
C ASN A 62 -8.99 -1.77 0.29
N VAL A 63 -7.69 -1.80 0.50
CA VAL A 63 -7.01 -2.74 1.36
C VAL A 63 -6.48 -2.03 2.61
N ARG A 64 -6.57 -2.69 3.77
CA ARG A 64 -5.98 -2.19 5.00
C ARG A 64 -4.57 -2.74 5.14
N PHE A 65 -3.60 -1.85 5.28
CA PHE A 65 -2.19 -2.20 5.35
C PHE A 65 -1.51 -1.56 6.56
N ASP A 66 -0.64 -2.28 7.23
CA ASP A 66 0.11 -1.74 8.37
C ASP A 66 1.35 -1.00 7.85
N PRO A 67 1.48 0.33 8.10
CA PRO A 67 2.59 1.13 7.60
C PRO A 67 3.96 0.70 8.11
N ARG A 68 4.02 -0.10 9.18
CA ARG A 68 5.29 -0.63 9.70
C ARG A 68 6.00 -1.57 8.74
N TYR A 69 5.26 -2.15 7.78
CA TYR A 69 5.81 -3.03 6.73
C TYR A 69 6.17 -2.29 5.44
N LEU A 70 5.97 -0.97 5.41
CA LEU A 70 6.38 -0.15 4.28
C LEU A 70 7.79 0.40 4.47
N PRO A 71 8.55 0.62 3.39
CA PRO A 71 9.81 1.34 3.45
C PRO A 71 9.61 2.75 4.03
N LYS A 72 10.58 3.22 4.81
CA LYS A 72 10.50 4.56 5.43
C LYS A 72 10.51 5.66 4.37
N GLY A 73 9.78 6.74 4.64
CA GLY A 73 9.77 7.94 3.80
C GLY A 73 8.80 7.89 2.62
N ILE A 74 7.93 6.89 2.52
CA ILE A 74 6.87 6.85 1.53
C ILE A 74 5.67 7.65 2.04
N SER A 75 5.16 8.57 1.20
CA SER A 75 3.90 9.25 1.47
C SER A 75 2.72 8.30 1.30
N GLU A 76 1.82 8.27 2.29
CA GLU A 76 0.61 7.43 2.26
C GLU A 76 -0.28 7.73 1.05
N GLU A 77 -0.36 9.02 0.68
CA GLU A 77 -1.17 9.49 -0.45
C GLU A 77 -0.65 9.01 -1.82
N SER A 78 0.62 8.56 -1.87
CA SER A 78 1.22 8.01 -3.08
C SER A 78 1.03 6.51 -3.24
N LEU A 79 0.35 5.84 -2.29
CA LEU A 79 0.18 4.40 -2.30
C LEU A 79 -1.09 3.98 -3.03
N PHE A 80 -0.98 2.93 -3.80
CA PHE A 80 -2.12 2.23 -4.39
C PHE A 80 -1.86 0.72 -4.44
N GLY A 81 -2.93 -0.06 -4.47
CA GLY A 81 -2.90 -1.50 -4.65
C GLY A 81 -3.33 -1.90 -6.07
N LEU A 82 -2.86 -3.04 -6.51
CA LEU A 82 -3.30 -3.69 -7.74
C LEU A 82 -3.44 -5.18 -7.50
N ASN A 83 -4.57 -5.75 -7.90
CA ASN A 83 -4.76 -7.19 -7.85
C ASN A 83 -3.97 -7.86 -8.98
N VAL A 84 -3.23 -8.91 -8.62
CA VAL A 84 -2.38 -9.68 -9.53
C VAL A 84 -3.19 -10.82 -10.12
N TYR A 85 -3.09 -10.97 -11.42
CA TYR A 85 -3.65 -12.08 -12.17
C TYR A 85 -2.55 -12.82 -12.93
N GLY A 86 -2.58 -14.14 -12.84
CA GLY A 86 -1.62 -15.01 -13.51
C GLY A 86 -0.30 -15.19 -12.75
N GLU A 87 0.62 -15.93 -13.35
CA GLU A 87 1.80 -16.46 -12.67
C GLU A 87 3.14 -15.89 -13.18
N SER A 88 3.11 -14.81 -13.95
CA SER A 88 4.32 -14.28 -14.57
C SER A 88 5.39 -13.79 -13.59
N MET A 89 5.03 -13.58 -12.32
CA MET A 89 5.92 -13.11 -11.26
C MET A 89 6.07 -14.12 -10.10
N ARG A 90 5.71 -15.37 -10.33
CA ARG A 90 5.71 -16.45 -9.33
C ARG A 90 7.06 -16.63 -8.63
N ASP A 91 8.15 -16.63 -9.37
CA ASP A 91 9.49 -16.87 -8.84
C ASP A 91 10.05 -15.66 -8.05
N ALA A 92 9.39 -14.51 -8.14
CA ALA A 92 9.60 -13.35 -7.25
C ALA A 92 8.67 -13.39 -6.01
N GLY A 93 7.89 -14.46 -5.83
CA GLY A 93 6.98 -14.62 -4.71
C GLY A 93 5.66 -13.87 -4.85
N ILE A 94 5.35 -13.31 -6.02
CA ILE A 94 4.07 -12.66 -6.33
C ILE A 94 3.22 -13.66 -7.10
N LEU A 95 2.09 -14.06 -6.51
CA LEU A 95 1.22 -15.11 -7.01
C LEU A 95 -0.11 -14.55 -7.51
N ASP A 96 -0.81 -15.36 -8.29
CA ASP A 96 -2.20 -15.08 -8.67
C ASP A 96 -3.08 -14.86 -7.43
N GLY A 97 -3.90 -13.82 -7.45
CA GLY A 97 -4.76 -13.42 -6.33
C GLY A 97 -4.09 -12.55 -5.26
N ASP A 98 -2.79 -12.25 -5.38
CA ASP A 98 -2.15 -11.27 -4.50
C ASP A 98 -2.64 -9.85 -4.78
N THR A 99 -2.57 -8.99 -3.77
CA THR A 99 -2.65 -7.54 -3.96
C THR A 99 -1.26 -6.95 -3.75
N VAL A 100 -0.64 -6.45 -4.81
CA VAL A 100 0.61 -5.69 -4.69
C VAL A 100 0.32 -4.26 -4.26
N ILE A 101 1.18 -3.72 -3.40
CA ILE A 101 1.15 -2.31 -2.98
C ILE A 101 2.29 -1.60 -3.66
N ALA A 102 1.97 -0.52 -4.35
CA ALA A 102 2.95 0.26 -5.10
C ALA A 102 2.95 1.73 -4.67
N ARG A 103 4.11 2.34 -4.76
CA ARG A 103 4.28 3.78 -4.66
C ARG A 103 4.15 4.38 -6.06
N GLN A 104 3.23 5.31 -6.23
CA GLN A 104 3.02 6.02 -7.49
C GLN A 104 4.28 6.78 -7.89
N THR A 105 4.77 6.51 -9.07
CA THR A 105 5.91 7.21 -9.70
C THR A 105 5.92 6.91 -11.20
N HIS A 106 6.44 7.83 -11.99
CA HIS A 106 6.66 7.63 -13.42
C HIS A 106 8.11 7.22 -13.75
N ALA A 107 8.97 7.13 -12.72
CA ALA A 107 10.36 6.74 -12.87
C ALA A 107 10.63 5.46 -12.08
N ALA A 108 11.42 4.56 -12.66
CA ALA A 108 11.89 3.35 -12.03
C ALA A 108 13.38 3.12 -12.33
N THR A 109 14.03 2.41 -11.43
CA THR A 109 15.42 1.98 -11.57
C THR A 109 15.46 0.54 -12.08
N SER A 110 16.43 0.22 -12.92
CA SER A 110 16.62 -1.16 -13.41
C SER A 110 16.73 -2.15 -12.26
N GLY A 111 15.93 -3.22 -12.33
CA GLY A 111 15.82 -4.26 -11.30
C GLY A 111 14.63 -4.06 -10.32
N GLU A 112 13.94 -2.94 -10.36
CA GLU A 112 12.72 -2.74 -9.58
C GLU A 112 11.52 -3.49 -10.20
N ILE A 113 10.59 -3.91 -9.35
CA ILE A 113 9.31 -4.45 -9.80
C ILE A 113 8.36 -3.28 -9.98
N VAL A 114 7.83 -3.12 -11.18
CA VAL A 114 6.95 -2.01 -11.52
C VAL A 114 5.55 -2.49 -11.88
N ILE A 115 4.60 -1.59 -11.70
CA ILE A 115 3.31 -1.62 -12.37
C ILE A 115 3.45 -0.70 -13.58
N ALA A 116 3.32 -1.24 -14.77
CA ALA A 116 3.45 -0.49 -16.01
C ALA A 116 2.20 -0.66 -16.88
N LEU A 117 1.90 0.38 -17.65
CA LEU A 117 0.89 0.38 -18.70
C LEU A 117 1.60 0.32 -20.05
N VAL A 118 1.31 -0.70 -20.83
CA VAL A 118 1.85 -0.93 -22.17
C VAL A 118 0.69 -1.34 -23.09
N GLU A 119 0.52 -0.65 -24.20
CA GLU A 119 -0.53 -0.94 -25.18
C GLU A 119 -1.94 -1.05 -24.55
N ASN A 120 -2.23 -0.20 -23.55
CA ASN A 120 -3.46 -0.19 -22.73
C ASN A 120 -3.65 -1.42 -21.83
N GLU A 121 -2.61 -2.21 -21.62
CA GLU A 121 -2.63 -3.32 -20.67
C GLU A 121 -1.75 -3.02 -19.46
N THR A 122 -2.28 -3.30 -18.27
CA THR A 122 -1.55 -3.17 -17.02
C THR A 122 -0.77 -4.45 -16.73
N THR A 123 0.51 -4.32 -16.42
CA THR A 123 1.38 -5.47 -16.11
C THR A 123 2.27 -5.21 -14.90
N VAL A 124 2.64 -6.28 -14.21
CA VAL A 124 3.63 -6.28 -13.11
C VAL A 124 4.83 -7.08 -13.58
N LYS A 125 6.00 -6.45 -13.67
CA LYS A 125 7.25 -7.05 -14.16
C LYS A 125 8.46 -6.42 -13.49
N PHE A 126 9.61 -7.09 -13.57
CA PHE A 126 10.88 -6.42 -13.38
C PHE A 126 11.13 -5.44 -14.52
N PHE A 127 11.58 -4.24 -14.18
CA PHE A 127 11.90 -3.18 -15.12
C PHE A 127 13.41 -3.11 -15.36
N TYR A 128 13.83 -3.05 -16.61
CA TYR A 128 15.19 -2.78 -16.99
C TYR A 128 15.21 -1.77 -18.13
N LEU A 129 15.99 -0.70 -17.97
CA LEU A 129 16.19 0.32 -18.97
C LEU A 129 17.57 0.17 -19.58
N ASN A 130 17.63 0.01 -20.90
CA ASN A 130 18.85 -0.06 -21.71
C ASN A 130 18.76 0.99 -22.82
N ASP A 131 19.42 2.14 -22.62
CA ASP A 131 19.31 3.30 -23.51
C ASP A 131 17.85 3.70 -23.75
N ASP A 132 17.32 3.50 -24.95
CA ASP A 132 15.94 3.80 -25.34
C ASP A 132 15.02 2.56 -25.34
N ASP A 133 15.53 1.40 -24.91
CA ASP A 133 14.79 0.13 -24.85
C ASP A 133 14.46 -0.24 -23.41
N VAL A 134 13.20 -0.59 -23.16
CA VAL A 134 12.73 -1.10 -21.87
C VAL A 134 12.44 -2.58 -21.99
N GLU A 135 13.10 -3.36 -21.16
CA GLU A 135 12.78 -4.76 -20.96
C GLU A 135 11.86 -4.91 -19.73
N LEU A 136 10.70 -5.50 -19.95
CA LEU A 136 9.78 -5.95 -18.90
C LEU A 136 9.97 -7.46 -18.74
N ARG A 137 10.68 -7.84 -17.68
CA ARG A 137 11.08 -9.22 -17.43
C ARG A 137 10.16 -9.91 -16.45
N PRO A 138 9.54 -11.03 -16.81
CA PRO A 138 8.80 -11.87 -15.85
C PRO A 138 9.74 -12.55 -14.86
N ALA A 139 9.22 -12.94 -13.72
CA ALA A 139 9.87 -13.84 -12.76
C ALA A 139 9.22 -15.22 -12.85
N ASN A 140 9.28 -15.83 -14.00
CA ASN A 140 8.79 -17.16 -14.28
C ASN A 140 9.36 -17.62 -15.63
N THR A 141 10.04 -18.77 -15.65
CA THR A 141 10.70 -19.30 -16.84
C THR A 141 9.75 -19.69 -17.97
N ASP A 142 8.46 -19.87 -17.66
CA ASP A 142 7.44 -20.17 -18.67
C ASP A 142 7.03 -18.94 -19.50
N PHE A 143 7.54 -17.75 -19.13
CA PHE A 143 7.26 -16.47 -19.81
C PHE A 143 8.55 -15.86 -20.32
N SER A 144 8.50 -15.28 -21.51
CA SER A 144 9.65 -14.58 -22.10
C SER A 144 9.66 -13.10 -21.70
N PRO A 145 10.87 -12.50 -21.55
CA PRO A 145 11.01 -11.05 -21.45
C PRO A 145 10.40 -10.34 -22.66
N GLN A 146 9.81 -9.17 -22.41
CA GLN A 146 9.21 -8.33 -23.44
C GLN A 146 10.01 -7.04 -23.58
N HIS A 147 10.27 -6.65 -24.81
CA HIS A 147 11.05 -5.46 -25.16
C HIS A 147 10.16 -4.43 -25.85
N TYR A 148 10.30 -3.19 -25.41
CA TYR A 148 9.52 -2.06 -25.92
C TYR A 148 10.41 -0.82 -26.02
N SER A 149 10.14 0.05 -27.00
CA SER A 149 10.65 1.42 -26.97
C SER A 149 10.19 2.11 -25.67
N ALA A 150 11.09 2.86 -25.02
CA ALA A 150 10.81 3.52 -23.73
C ALA A 150 9.57 4.42 -23.79
N GLU A 151 9.28 5.03 -24.92
CA GLU A 151 8.10 5.87 -25.13
C GLU A 151 6.75 5.12 -25.07
N LYS A 152 6.76 3.78 -25.16
CA LYS A 152 5.57 2.93 -25.11
C LYS A 152 5.30 2.35 -23.72
N VAL A 153 6.22 2.51 -22.78
CA VAL A 153 6.11 1.97 -21.41
C VAL A 153 5.84 3.09 -20.43
N PHE A 154 4.66 3.09 -19.85
CA PHE A 154 4.28 4.08 -18.85
C PHE A 154 4.30 3.47 -17.46
N VAL A 155 5.38 3.73 -16.71
CA VAL A 155 5.47 3.31 -15.31
C VAL A 155 4.40 4.04 -14.50
N GLN A 156 3.58 3.29 -13.78
CA GLN A 156 2.54 3.81 -12.90
C GLN A 156 3.00 3.82 -11.44
N GLY A 157 3.83 2.88 -11.07
CA GLY A 157 4.39 2.79 -9.73
C GLY A 157 5.42 1.69 -9.58
N VAL A 158 6.16 1.77 -8.48
CA VAL A 158 7.12 0.76 -8.04
C VAL A 158 6.50 -0.03 -6.90
N VAL A 159 6.52 -1.35 -7.01
CA VAL A 159 6.00 -2.27 -5.98
C VAL A 159 6.88 -2.20 -4.75
N VAL A 160 6.28 -1.99 -3.58
CA VAL A 160 6.97 -1.84 -2.29
C VAL A 160 6.55 -2.88 -1.26
N ALA A 161 5.40 -3.51 -1.45
CA ALA A 161 4.89 -4.56 -0.58
C ALA A 161 3.83 -5.39 -1.31
N LEU A 162 3.40 -6.49 -0.70
CA LEU A 162 2.24 -7.25 -1.14
C LEU A 162 1.43 -7.74 0.06
N GLN A 163 0.17 -8.00 -0.17
CA GLN A 163 -0.73 -8.64 0.78
C GLN A 163 -1.36 -9.87 0.14
N ARG A 164 -1.37 -10.96 0.88
CA ARG A 164 -2.00 -12.23 0.49
C ARG A 164 -2.91 -12.72 1.59
N THR A 165 -4.11 -13.13 1.23
CA THR A 165 -4.99 -13.89 2.10
C THR A 165 -4.89 -15.36 1.71
N ILE A 166 -4.64 -16.21 2.69
CA ILE A 166 -4.64 -17.66 2.52
C ILE A 166 -5.99 -18.16 3.04
N ALA A 167 -6.80 -18.70 2.17
CA ALA A 167 -8.10 -19.28 2.51
C ALA A 167 -7.97 -20.77 2.85
#